data_f15e2ffa67ea25258bcc8332452b1458
#
_entry.id   f15e2ffa67ea25258bcc8332452b1458
#
_cell.length_a   1.000
_cell.length_b   1.000
_cell.length_c   1.000
_cell.angle_alpha   90.00
_cell.angle_beta   90.00
_cell.angle_gamma   90.00
#
_symmetry.space_group_name_H-M   'P 1'
#
loop_
_entity.id
_entity.type
_entity.pdbx_description
1 polymer ?
#
loop_
_entity_poly.entity_id
_entity_poly.type
_entity_poly.pdbx_seq_one_letter_code
_entity_poly.pdbx_strand_id
1 'polypeptide(L)'
;MRNQTLTPAQAEAMRRQRSLKVKQVFAHSYLWLLLLLLYAPIVLIIVFSFTKSKVFGNWTGFTVQLYENLFTGYDRVAQVHVDPNLYHSLFYTLLIAIVAATFATLLGTLAAIGIYNMRQKQRKTIQFLNSIPMINPDILTGISLFLLFVFLGISRGLTTVIIAHVVFCTPYVVLSVMPRLTKMNPNIYEAALDLGATPFQALRKVMMPELWPGMLSGFILSITLSIDDFGVTFFTKGSGGLDTLSTFIYADARKGGLTPELRPLFSLIFLTMLVLLIIINWRAARQAKQGKKK
;
A
#
# COMPACT_ATOMS: atom_id res chain seq x y z
N MET A 1 26.60 -61.20 4.44
CA MET A 1 25.80 -59.93 4.36
C MET A 1 24.37 -60.30 3.99
N ARG A 2 23.41 -60.16 4.94
CA ARG A 2 22.00 -60.50 4.73
C ARG A 2 21.34 -59.44 3.85
N ASN A 3 21.02 -59.81 2.59
CA ASN A 3 20.11 -59.00 1.78
C ASN A 3 18.73 -59.03 2.45
N GLN A 4 18.41 -57.97 3.20
CA GLN A 4 17.03 -57.76 3.71
C GLN A 4 16.15 -57.39 2.52
N THR A 5 15.38 -58.33 2.03
CA THR A 5 14.29 -58.07 1.07
C THR A 5 13.21 -57.28 1.79
N LEU A 6 12.95 -56.09 1.29
CA LEU A 6 11.91 -55.18 1.81
C LEU A 6 10.56 -55.89 1.78
N THR A 7 9.79 -55.84 2.86
CA THR A 7 8.41 -56.33 2.88
C THR A 7 7.55 -55.49 1.92
N PRO A 8 6.47 -56.01 1.31
CA PRO A 8 5.60 -55.28 0.41
C PRO A 8 5.09 -53.96 0.99
N ALA A 9 4.74 -53.93 2.27
CA ALA A 9 4.31 -52.73 2.99
C ALA A 9 5.42 -51.66 3.11
N GLN A 10 6.67 -52.07 3.30
CA GLN A 10 7.83 -51.18 3.35
C GLN A 10 8.14 -50.58 1.97
N ALA A 11 7.98 -51.37 0.91
CA ALA A 11 8.16 -50.90 -0.48
C ALA A 11 7.09 -49.88 -0.87
N GLU A 12 5.87 -50.10 -0.45
CA GLU A 12 4.75 -49.15 -0.69
C GLU A 12 4.93 -47.85 0.10
N ALA A 13 5.34 -47.92 1.37
CA ALA A 13 5.65 -46.75 2.19
C ALA A 13 6.80 -45.92 1.58
N MET A 14 7.86 -46.56 1.09
CA MET A 14 8.96 -45.89 0.39
C MET A 14 8.52 -45.24 -0.92
N ARG A 15 7.67 -45.88 -1.72
CA ARG A 15 7.09 -45.29 -2.95
C ARG A 15 6.25 -44.07 -2.63
N ARG A 16 5.42 -44.13 -1.57
CA ARG A 16 4.59 -43.02 -1.11
C ARG A 16 5.46 -41.85 -0.60
N GLN A 17 6.48 -42.10 0.18
CA GLN A 17 7.44 -41.08 0.62
C GLN A 17 8.21 -40.45 -0.55
N ARG A 18 8.63 -41.24 -1.54
CA ARG A 18 9.29 -40.73 -2.74
C ARG A 18 8.37 -39.86 -3.57
N SER A 19 7.13 -40.25 -3.76
CA SER A 19 6.08 -39.47 -4.44
C SER A 19 5.82 -38.13 -3.68
N LEU A 20 5.75 -38.14 -2.36
CA LEU A 20 5.58 -36.92 -1.56
C LEU A 20 6.79 -35.98 -1.67
N LYS A 21 8.01 -36.52 -1.63
CA LYS A 21 9.23 -35.72 -1.84
C LYS A 21 9.29 -35.10 -3.22
N VAL A 22 8.95 -35.84 -4.26
CA VAL A 22 8.89 -35.33 -5.63
C VAL A 22 7.85 -34.20 -5.75
N LYS A 23 6.65 -34.39 -5.20
CA LYS A 23 5.61 -33.34 -5.16
C LYS A 23 6.08 -32.10 -4.39
N GLN A 24 6.78 -32.28 -3.27
CA GLN A 24 7.36 -31.17 -2.52
C GLN A 24 8.43 -30.42 -3.30
N VAL A 25 9.33 -31.14 -4.00
CA VAL A 25 10.35 -30.49 -4.85
C VAL A 25 9.69 -29.72 -5.97
N PHE A 26 8.69 -30.29 -6.66
CA PHE A 26 7.93 -29.58 -7.69
C PHE A 26 7.22 -28.35 -7.14
N ALA A 27 6.58 -28.45 -6.00
CA ALA A 27 5.91 -27.32 -5.36
C ALA A 27 6.90 -26.19 -5.00
N HIS A 28 8.07 -26.55 -4.44
CA HIS A 28 9.10 -25.55 -4.12
C HIS A 28 9.70 -24.94 -5.39
N SER A 29 10.01 -25.74 -6.42
CA SER A 29 10.53 -25.22 -7.70
C SER A 29 9.54 -24.27 -8.38
N TYR A 30 8.25 -24.63 -8.38
CA TYR A 30 7.19 -23.76 -8.91
C TYR A 30 7.10 -22.45 -8.14
N LEU A 31 7.17 -22.51 -6.79
CA LEU A 31 7.14 -21.32 -5.93
C LEU A 31 8.32 -20.39 -6.21
N TRP A 32 9.54 -20.96 -6.33
CA TRP A 32 10.74 -20.19 -6.64
C TRP A 32 10.69 -19.58 -8.04
N LEU A 33 10.19 -20.33 -9.04
CA LEU A 33 10.00 -19.84 -10.40
C LEU A 33 8.99 -18.67 -10.43
N LEU A 34 7.87 -18.81 -9.73
CA LEU A 34 6.86 -17.77 -9.63
C LEU A 34 7.40 -16.52 -8.94
N LEU A 35 8.15 -16.67 -7.84
CA LEU A 35 8.82 -15.55 -7.18
C LEU A 35 9.82 -14.87 -8.11
N LEU A 36 10.67 -15.64 -8.80
CA LEU A 36 11.64 -15.10 -9.74
C LEU A 36 10.95 -14.29 -10.84
N LEU A 37 9.88 -14.82 -11.42
CA LEU A 37 9.12 -14.16 -12.49
C LEU A 37 8.44 -12.89 -11.99
N LEU A 38 7.94 -12.89 -10.76
CA LEU A 38 7.28 -11.74 -10.13
C LEU A 38 8.27 -10.61 -9.79
N TYR A 39 9.46 -10.96 -9.30
CA TYR A 39 10.47 -9.98 -8.92
C TYR A 39 11.41 -9.59 -10.09
N ALA A 40 11.44 -10.37 -11.18
CA ALA A 40 12.32 -10.09 -12.33
C ALA A 40 12.19 -8.67 -12.90
N PRO A 41 10.98 -8.10 -13.10
CA PRO A 41 10.84 -6.73 -13.58
C PRO A 41 11.46 -5.70 -12.62
N ILE A 42 11.32 -5.91 -11.32
CA ILE A 42 11.88 -5.00 -10.30
C ILE A 42 13.41 -5.07 -10.31
N VAL A 43 13.96 -6.30 -10.36
CA VAL A 43 15.41 -6.51 -10.46
C VAL A 43 15.96 -5.87 -11.73
N LEU A 44 15.26 -6.00 -12.87
CA LEU A 44 15.65 -5.35 -14.12
C LEU A 44 15.68 -3.82 -13.98
N ILE A 45 14.68 -3.20 -13.37
CA ILE A 45 14.68 -1.74 -13.13
C ILE A 45 15.88 -1.34 -12.27
N ILE A 46 16.20 -2.10 -11.21
CA ILE A 46 17.36 -1.84 -10.35
C ILE A 46 18.67 -1.98 -11.13
N VAL A 47 18.82 -3.04 -11.93
CA VAL A 47 20.02 -3.23 -12.74
C VAL A 47 20.16 -2.09 -13.75
N PHE A 48 19.10 -1.78 -14.48
CA PHE A 48 19.12 -0.71 -15.50
C PHE A 48 19.15 0.72 -14.88
N SER A 49 19.03 0.89 -13.58
CA SER A 49 19.28 2.17 -12.92
C SER A 49 20.77 2.54 -12.87
N PHE A 50 21.65 1.54 -13.03
CA PHE A 50 23.11 1.72 -13.05
C PHE A 50 23.71 1.74 -14.46
N THR A 51 22.91 1.91 -15.52
CA THR A 51 23.42 1.99 -16.90
C THR A 51 23.60 3.42 -17.37
N LYS A 52 24.51 3.65 -18.31
CA LYS A 52 24.69 4.95 -18.99
C LYS A 52 23.61 5.22 -20.03
N SER A 53 22.95 4.16 -20.54
CA SER A 53 21.94 4.30 -21.59
C SER A 53 20.65 4.93 -21.09
N LYS A 54 20.15 5.92 -21.83
CA LYS A 54 18.82 6.49 -21.60
C LYS A 54 17.71 5.54 -22.08
N VAL A 55 18.01 4.63 -23.00
CA VAL A 55 17.06 3.66 -23.53
C VAL A 55 16.98 2.45 -22.59
N PHE A 56 15.77 2.06 -22.19
CA PHE A 56 15.54 0.89 -21.36
C PHE A 56 15.90 -0.39 -22.15
N GLY A 57 16.53 -1.36 -21.49
CA GLY A 57 16.94 -2.61 -22.11
C GLY A 57 18.32 -2.59 -22.79
N ASN A 58 18.93 -1.43 -22.93
CA ASN A 58 20.29 -1.31 -23.49
C ASN A 58 21.32 -1.10 -22.37
N TRP A 59 22.22 -2.06 -22.17
CA TRP A 59 23.30 -1.97 -21.18
C TRP A 59 24.59 -1.44 -21.82
N THR A 60 25.01 -0.27 -21.46
CA THR A 60 26.19 0.42 -22.02
C THR A 60 27.33 0.61 -21.02
N GLY A 61 27.26 -0.08 -19.87
CA GLY A 61 28.26 -0.04 -18.81
C GLY A 61 27.72 0.51 -17.50
N PHE A 62 28.44 0.24 -16.41
CA PHE A 62 28.07 0.64 -15.07
C PHE A 62 28.31 2.14 -14.83
N THR A 63 27.33 2.82 -14.24
CA THR A 63 27.43 4.22 -13.82
C THR A 63 26.40 4.52 -12.72
N VAL A 64 26.68 5.53 -11.91
CA VAL A 64 25.74 6.12 -10.93
C VAL A 64 25.14 7.44 -11.42
N GLN A 65 25.40 7.81 -12.66
CA GLN A 65 25.02 9.10 -13.23
C GLN A 65 23.53 9.40 -13.12
N LEU A 66 22.65 8.41 -13.34
CA LEU A 66 21.20 8.60 -13.23
C LEU A 66 20.77 8.95 -11.79
N TYR A 67 21.51 8.47 -10.79
CA TYR A 67 21.30 8.88 -9.39
C TYR A 67 21.75 10.31 -9.15
N GLU A 68 22.93 10.70 -9.67
CA GLU A 68 23.40 12.08 -9.60
C GLU A 68 22.42 13.04 -10.26
N ASN A 69 21.94 12.71 -11.47
CA ASN A 69 20.95 13.50 -12.18
C ASN A 69 19.65 13.65 -11.36
N LEU A 70 19.17 12.57 -10.74
CA LEU A 70 17.97 12.58 -9.91
C LEU A 70 18.12 13.53 -8.71
N PHE A 71 19.28 13.58 -8.06
CA PHE A 71 19.49 14.43 -6.89
C PHE A 71 19.91 15.87 -7.24
N THR A 72 20.61 16.09 -8.34
CA THR A 72 21.03 17.42 -8.78
C THR A 72 20.00 18.15 -9.62
N GLY A 73 19.04 17.43 -10.19
CA GLY A 73 18.05 17.98 -11.13
C GLY A 73 18.65 18.33 -12.50
N TYR A 74 19.90 17.92 -12.76
CA TYR A 74 20.62 18.31 -13.96
C TYR A 74 21.46 17.16 -14.52
N ASP A 75 21.27 16.82 -15.79
CA ASP A 75 22.12 15.88 -16.52
C ASP A 75 23.34 16.60 -17.09
N ARG A 76 24.48 16.42 -16.43
CA ARG A 76 25.75 17.08 -16.81
C ARG A 76 26.27 16.62 -18.16
N VAL A 77 25.94 15.42 -18.62
CA VAL A 77 26.42 14.87 -19.90
C VAL A 77 25.55 15.37 -21.05
N ALA A 78 24.24 15.39 -20.88
CA ALA A 78 23.31 15.92 -21.87
C ALA A 78 23.15 17.44 -21.79
N GLN A 79 23.64 18.08 -20.72
CA GLN A 79 23.46 19.52 -20.44
C GLN A 79 21.99 19.95 -20.43
N VAL A 80 21.13 19.10 -19.90
CA VAL A 80 19.67 19.32 -19.82
C VAL A 80 19.17 19.13 -18.40
N HIS A 81 18.19 19.93 -17.98
CA HIS A 81 17.51 19.71 -16.71
C HIS A 81 16.66 18.44 -16.76
N VAL A 82 16.66 17.71 -15.65
CA VAL A 82 15.68 16.63 -15.43
C VAL A 82 14.28 17.23 -15.46
N ASP A 83 13.30 16.51 -15.98
CA ASP A 83 11.93 17.03 -16.10
C ASP A 83 11.42 17.52 -14.73
N PRO A 84 11.17 18.84 -14.56
CA PRO A 84 10.67 19.39 -13.30
C PRO A 84 9.34 18.73 -12.84
N ASN A 85 8.53 18.24 -13.79
CA ASN A 85 7.28 17.58 -13.49
C ASN A 85 7.46 16.28 -12.70
N LEU A 86 8.62 15.62 -12.78
CA LEU A 86 8.95 14.48 -11.96
C LEU A 86 8.94 14.83 -10.46
N TYR A 87 9.58 15.95 -10.08
CA TYR A 87 9.64 16.39 -8.68
C TYR A 87 8.28 16.90 -8.20
N HIS A 88 7.57 17.64 -9.05
CA HIS A 88 6.23 18.11 -8.74
C HIS A 88 5.27 16.93 -8.54
N SER A 89 5.32 15.90 -9.38
CA SER A 89 4.48 14.72 -9.25
C SER A 89 4.80 13.92 -7.98
N LEU A 90 6.07 13.80 -7.61
CA LEU A 90 6.49 13.18 -6.36
C LEU A 90 5.97 13.97 -5.14
N PHE A 91 6.11 15.28 -5.17
CA PHE A 91 5.61 16.17 -4.12
C PHE A 91 4.08 16.05 -3.96
N TYR A 92 3.32 16.13 -5.06
CA TYR A 92 1.87 16.00 -5.02
C TYR A 92 1.43 14.60 -4.57
N THR A 93 2.11 13.54 -4.96
CA THR A 93 1.83 12.19 -4.48
C THR A 93 1.92 12.12 -2.96
N LEU A 94 3.00 12.61 -2.37
CA LEU A 94 3.20 12.59 -0.92
C LEU A 94 2.23 13.53 -0.20
N LEU A 95 2.00 14.72 -0.73
CA LEU A 95 1.05 15.69 -0.18
C LEU A 95 -0.36 15.11 -0.13
N ILE A 96 -0.85 14.61 -1.25
CA ILE A 96 -2.19 14.02 -1.37
C ILE A 96 -2.31 12.82 -0.43
N ALA A 97 -1.32 11.92 -0.42
CA ALA A 97 -1.35 10.73 0.42
C ALA A 97 -1.42 11.09 1.91
N ILE A 98 -0.59 12.01 2.40
CA ILE A 98 -0.58 12.41 3.82
C ILE A 98 -1.86 13.13 4.20
N VAL A 99 -2.30 14.09 3.39
CA VAL A 99 -3.51 14.88 3.68
C VAL A 99 -4.74 13.98 3.63
N ALA A 100 -4.91 13.21 2.54
CA ALA A 100 -6.06 12.33 2.41
C ALA A 100 -6.10 11.25 3.50
N ALA A 101 -4.97 10.60 3.82
CA ALA A 101 -4.90 9.61 4.89
C ALA A 101 -5.24 10.21 6.25
N THR A 102 -4.83 11.45 6.54
CA THR A 102 -5.16 12.13 7.79
C THR A 102 -6.67 12.34 7.91
N PHE A 103 -7.29 12.94 6.89
CA PHE A 103 -8.75 13.17 6.90
C PHE A 103 -9.53 11.85 6.87
N ALA A 104 -9.12 10.87 6.06
CA ALA A 104 -9.74 9.55 6.01
C ALA A 104 -9.66 8.84 7.37
N THR A 105 -8.53 8.95 8.07
CA THR A 105 -8.37 8.34 9.40
C THR A 105 -9.30 8.99 10.44
N LEU A 106 -9.42 10.30 10.42
CA LEU A 106 -10.34 11.00 11.32
C LEU A 106 -11.79 10.61 11.01
N LEU A 107 -12.22 10.76 9.76
CA LEU A 107 -13.60 10.44 9.36
C LEU A 107 -13.92 8.96 9.52
N GLY A 108 -13.02 8.07 9.11
CA GLY A 108 -13.20 6.62 9.22
C GLY A 108 -13.25 6.14 10.68
N THR A 109 -12.47 6.75 11.57
CA THR A 109 -12.54 6.43 13.00
C THR A 109 -13.87 6.89 13.60
N LEU A 110 -14.32 8.10 13.31
CA LEU A 110 -15.61 8.58 13.76
C LEU A 110 -16.76 7.74 13.21
N ALA A 111 -16.69 7.39 11.91
CA ALA A 111 -17.66 6.48 11.29
C ALA A 111 -17.66 5.10 11.95
N ALA A 112 -16.48 4.53 12.24
CA ALA A 112 -16.36 3.23 12.92
C ALA A 112 -16.99 3.26 14.30
N ILE A 113 -16.77 4.31 15.10
CA ILE A 113 -17.39 4.51 16.42
C ILE A 113 -18.91 4.63 16.27
N GLY A 114 -19.40 5.41 15.31
CA GLY A 114 -20.83 5.54 15.04
C GLY A 114 -21.47 4.20 14.66
N ILE A 115 -20.84 3.45 13.73
CA ILE A 115 -21.30 2.11 13.30
C ILE A 115 -21.29 1.13 14.48
N TYR A 116 -20.28 1.20 15.36
CA TYR A 116 -20.18 0.30 16.51
C TYR A 116 -21.36 0.48 17.47
N ASN A 117 -21.84 1.70 17.68
CA ASN A 117 -22.96 2.03 18.56
C ASN A 117 -24.34 1.76 17.95
N MET A 118 -24.42 1.36 16.68
CA MET A 118 -25.71 1.02 16.04
C MET A 118 -26.23 -0.34 16.49
N ARG A 119 -27.56 -0.53 16.36
CA ARG A 119 -28.19 -1.84 16.55
C ARG A 119 -27.61 -2.89 15.61
N GLN A 120 -27.52 -4.14 16.03
CA GLN A 120 -26.80 -5.20 15.34
C GLN A 120 -27.20 -5.37 13.85
N LYS A 121 -28.49 -5.22 13.52
CA LYS A 121 -28.96 -5.29 12.13
C LYS A 121 -28.42 -4.12 11.29
N GLN A 122 -28.57 -2.89 11.80
CA GLN A 122 -28.08 -1.69 11.12
C GLN A 122 -26.56 -1.71 10.95
N ARG A 123 -25.84 -2.10 12.01
CA ARG A 123 -24.38 -2.26 11.97
C ARG A 123 -23.94 -3.21 10.87
N LYS A 124 -24.54 -4.39 10.73
CA LYS A 124 -24.23 -5.36 9.67
C LYS A 124 -24.49 -4.77 8.27
N THR A 125 -25.63 -4.08 8.11
CA THR A 125 -25.98 -3.47 6.81
C THR A 125 -24.99 -2.35 6.44
N ILE A 126 -24.65 -1.46 7.38
CA ILE A 126 -23.71 -0.37 7.10
C ILE A 126 -22.29 -0.92 6.85
N GLN A 127 -21.85 -1.95 7.59
CA GLN A 127 -20.56 -2.60 7.32
C GLN A 127 -20.54 -3.26 5.93
N PHE A 128 -21.62 -3.88 5.51
CA PHE A 128 -21.75 -4.42 4.16
C PHE A 128 -21.65 -3.31 3.10
N LEU A 129 -22.41 -2.21 3.26
CA LEU A 129 -22.34 -1.06 2.36
C LEU A 129 -20.94 -0.43 2.32
N ASN A 130 -20.26 -0.36 3.47
CA ASN A 130 -18.88 0.12 3.55
C ASN A 130 -17.89 -0.77 2.76
N SER A 131 -18.22 -2.05 2.59
CA SER A 131 -17.36 -2.99 1.85
C SER A 131 -17.54 -2.91 0.33
N ILE A 132 -18.64 -2.35 -0.16
CA ILE A 132 -18.94 -2.25 -1.61
C ILE A 132 -17.86 -1.47 -2.36
N PRO A 133 -17.43 -0.25 -1.94
CA PRO A 133 -16.38 0.49 -2.61
C PRO A 133 -15.03 -0.24 -2.67
N MET A 134 -14.76 -1.11 -1.68
CA MET A 134 -13.49 -1.86 -1.61
C MET A 134 -13.41 -3.00 -2.64
N ILE A 135 -14.56 -3.47 -3.14
CA ILE A 135 -14.65 -4.53 -4.15
C ILE A 135 -14.66 -3.92 -5.56
N ASN A 136 -15.08 -2.66 -5.68
CA ASN A 136 -15.11 -1.94 -6.95
C ASN A 136 -13.68 -1.64 -7.44
N PRO A 137 -13.42 -1.81 -8.75
CA PRO A 137 -12.19 -1.31 -9.36
C PRO A 137 -12.04 0.22 -9.17
N ASP A 138 -10.83 0.66 -8.84
CA ASP A 138 -10.51 2.08 -8.56
C ASP A 138 -10.93 3.02 -9.71
N ILE A 139 -10.82 2.53 -10.95
CA ILE A 139 -11.25 3.25 -12.15
C ILE A 139 -12.74 3.59 -12.10
N LEU A 140 -13.61 2.67 -11.67
CA LEU A 140 -15.05 2.93 -11.57
C LEU A 140 -15.35 3.97 -10.48
N THR A 141 -14.64 3.89 -9.36
CA THR A 141 -14.73 4.90 -8.28
C THR A 141 -14.29 6.27 -8.79
N GLY A 142 -13.17 6.33 -9.54
CA GLY A 142 -12.68 7.56 -10.16
C GLY A 142 -13.66 8.17 -11.15
N ILE A 143 -14.25 7.37 -12.04
CA ILE A 143 -15.28 7.83 -13.00
C ILE A 143 -16.53 8.33 -12.27
N SER A 144 -16.99 7.61 -11.25
CA SER A 144 -18.18 7.99 -10.48
C SER A 144 -18.00 9.35 -9.79
N LEU A 145 -16.83 9.55 -9.16
CA LEU A 145 -16.49 10.82 -8.52
C LEU A 145 -16.29 11.95 -9.54
N PHE A 146 -15.69 11.65 -10.68
CA PHE A 146 -15.59 12.60 -11.79
C PHE A 146 -16.98 13.09 -12.22
N LEU A 147 -17.92 12.19 -12.49
CA LEU A 147 -19.28 12.53 -12.88
C LEU A 147 -19.99 13.35 -11.79
N LEU A 148 -19.79 12.98 -10.52
CA LEU A 148 -20.34 13.73 -9.38
C LEU A 148 -19.78 15.16 -9.34
N PHE A 149 -18.48 15.37 -9.51
CA PHE A 149 -17.87 16.70 -9.51
C PHE A 149 -18.34 17.55 -10.70
N VAL A 150 -18.50 16.94 -11.87
CA VAL A 150 -19.07 17.62 -13.06
C VAL A 150 -20.52 18.01 -12.81
N PHE A 151 -21.33 17.13 -12.25
CA PHE A 151 -22.73 17.40 -11.93
C PHE A 151 -22.88 18.54 -10.90
N LEU A 152 -21.99 18.60 -9.91
CA LEU A 152 -21.97 19.66 -8.88
C LEU A 152 -21.32 20.97 -9.37
N GLY A 153 -20.79 21.02 -10.60
CA GLY A 153 -20.11 22.21 -11.14
C GLY A 153 -18.76 22.50 -10.46
N ILE A 154 -18.16 21.50 -9.79
CA ILE A 154 -16.88 21.67 -9.10
C ILE A 154 -15.72 21.54 -10.09
N SER A 155 -14.89 22.59 -10.17
CA SER A 155 -13.67 22.57 -10.98
C SER A 155 -12.68 21.53 -10.45
N ARG A 156 -12.19 20.66 -11.35
CA ARG A 156 -11.26 19.59 -10.99
C ARG A 156 -9.85 20.14 -10.77
N GLY A 157 -9.15 19.57 -9.78
CA GLY A 157 -7.80 19.99 -9.40
C GLY A 157 -7.36 19.29 -8.11
N LEU A 158 -6.43 19.87 -7.37
CA LEU A 158 -5.87 19.30 -6.15
C LEU A 158 -6.95 18.97 -5.09
N THR A 159 -7.91 19.88 -4.90
CA THR A 159 -8.98 19.71 -3.91
C THR A 159 -9.87 18.49 -4.22
N THR A 160 -10.26 18.33 -5.49
CA THR A 160 -11.10 17.20 -5.91
C THR A 160 -10.34 15.87 -5.81
N VAL A 161 -9.03 15.86 -6.10
CA VAL A 161 -8.19 14.67 -5.88
C VAL A 161 -8.12 14.33 -4.39
N ILE A 162 -7.86 15.30 -3.51
CA ILE A 162 -7.81 15.05 -2.06
C ILE A 162 -9.16 14.52 -1.56
N ILE A 163 -10.28 15.14 -1.93
CA ILE A 163 -11.62 14.68 -1.54
C ILE A 163 -11.86 13.25 -2.04
N ALA A 164 -11.51 12.97 -3.29
CA ALA A 164 -11.68 11.65 -3.88
C ALA A 164 -10.87 10.58 -3.12
N HIS A 165 -9.63 10.88 -2.77
CA HIS A 165 -8.78 9.98 -1.98
C HIS A 165 -9.30 9.79 -0.54
N VAL A 166 -9.83 10.84 0.08
CA VAL A 166 -10.48 10.73 1.41
C VAL A 166 -11.68 9.77 1.33
N VAL A 167 -12.55 9.94 0.33
CA VAL A 167 -13.71 9.06 0.12
C VAL A 167 -13.28 7.62 -0.13
N PHE A 168 -12.29 7.42 -1.00
CA PHE A 168 -11.76 6.12 -1.34
C PHE A 168 -11.08 5.41 -0.17
N CYS A 169 -10.29 6.13 0.65
CA CYS A 169 -9.55 5.54 1.77
C CYS A 169 -10.40 5.31 3.02
N THR A 170 -11.47 6.07 3.24
CA THR A 170 -12.29 6.01 4.47
C THR A 170 -12.82 4.60 4.79
N PRO A 171 -13.36 3.81 3.85
CA PRO A 171 -13.81 2.45 4.12
C PRO A 171 -12.73 1.53 4.69
N TYR A 172 -11.50 1.67 4.25
CA TYR A 172 -10.36 0.87 4.72
C TYR A 172 -9.95 1.23 6.15
N VAL A 173 -10.09 2.52 6.51
CA VAL A 173 -9.89 2.96 7.90
C VAL A 173 -10.96 2.36 8.80
N VAL A 174 -12.24 2.42 8.40
CA VAL A 174 -13.34 1.79 9.15
C VAL A 174 -13.04 0.31 9.39
N LEU A 175 -12.58 -0.42 8.35
CA LEU A 175 -12.21 -1.82 8.45
C LEU A 175 -11.05 -2.05 9.44
N SER A 176 -10.08 -1.13 9.49
CA SER A 176 -8.91 -1.24 10.37
C SER A 176 -9.22 -0.94 11.84
N VAL A 177 -10.15 0.00 12.10
CA VAL A 177 -10.53 0.44 13.45
C VAL A 177 -11.58 -0.49 14.08
N MET A 178 -12.52 -1.03 13.29
CA MET A 178 -13.65 -1.83 13.78
C MET A 178 -13.22 -3.05 14.65
N PRO A 179 -12.16 -3.82 14.32
CA PRO A 179 -11.71 -4.93 15.16
C PRO A 179 -11.19 -4.47 16.54
N ARG A 180 -10.71 -3.24 16.66
CA ARG A 180 -10.29 -2.68 17.96
C ARG A 180 -11.50 -2.36 18.82
N LEU A 181 -12.52 -1.69 18.23
CA LEU A 181 -13.78 -1.42 18.92
C LEU A 181 -14.46 -2.70 19.44
N THR A 182 -14.45 -3.77 18.63
CA THR A 182 -15.07 -5.04 19.03
C THR A 182 -14.30 -5.80 20.10
N LYS A 183 -13.01 -5.57 20.27
CA LYS A 183 -12.16 -6.18 21.31
C LYS A 183 -12.07 -5.35 22.58
N MET A 184 -12.41 -4.08 22.51
CA MET A 184 -12.43 -3.17 23.65
C MET A 184 -13.50 -3.61 24.67
N ASN A 185 -13.22 -3.46 25.97
CA ASN A 185 -14.24 -3.69 26.99
C ASN A 185 -15.40 -2.70 26.79
N PRO A 186 -16.65 -3.18 26.56
CA PRO A 186 -17.79 -2.29 26.29
C PRO A 186 -18.08 -1.31 27.43
N ASN A 187 -17.76 -1.68 28.67
CA ASN A 187 -18.08 -0.87 29.86
C ASN A 187 -17.04 0.23 30.13
N ILE A 188 -15.92 0.27 29.41
CA ILE A 188 -14.84 1.24 29.69
C ILE A 188 -15.26 2.69 29.45
N TYR A 189 -16.15 2.92 28.50
CA TYR A 189 -16.72 4.22 28.21
C TYR A 189 -17.71 4.65 29.29
N GLU A 190 -18.61 3.76 29.70
CA GLU A 190 -19.61 4.02 30.79
C GLU A 190 -18.91 4.25 32.12
N ALA A 191 -17.92 3.43 32.47
CA ALA A 191 -17.10 3.61 33.67
C ALA A 191 -16.43 4.99 33.72
N ALA A 192 -15.96 5.50 32.58
CA ALA A 192 -15.41 6.86 32.56
C ALA A 192 -16.46 7.93 32.80
N LEU A 193 -17.70 7.77 32.32
CA LEU A 193 -18.80 8.68 32.57
C LEU A 193 -19.23 8.64 34.09
N ASP A 194 -19.28 7.45 34.67
CA ASP A 194 -19.59 7.24 36.07
C ASP A 194 -18.56 7.90 37.00
N LEU A 195 -17.30 7.98 36.55
CA LEU A 195 -16.22 8.71 37.22
C LEU A 195 -16.28 10.25 37.00
N GLY A 196 -17.35 10.76 36.38
CA GLY A 196 -17.57 12.20 36.15
C GLY A 196 -16.89 12.76 34.87
N ALA A 197 -16.39 11.93 33.97
CA ALA A 197 -15.90 12.43 32.70
C ALA A 197 -17.05 12.86 31.78
N THR A 198 -16.87 13.99 31.08
CA THR A 198 -17.83 14.37 30.03
C THR A 198 -17.71 13.37 28.84
N PRO A 199 -18.76 13.22 27.98
CA PRO A 199 -18.72 12.33 26.81
C PRO A 199 -17.50 12.57 25.92
N PHE A 200 -17.12 13.81 25.69
CA PHE A 200 -15.95 14.20 24.93
C PHE A 200 -14.63 13.78 25.61
N GLN A 201 -14.56 13.92 26.93
CA GLN A 201 -13.40 13.48 27.71
C GLN A 201 -13.27 11.97 27.72
N ALA A 202 -14.35 11.22 27.87
CA ALA A 202 -14.38 9.76 27.80
C ALA A 202 -13.91 9.28 26.41
N LEU A 203 -14.43 9.90 25.34
CA LEU A 203 -13.99 9.62 23.97
C LEU A 203 -12.48 9.88 23.79
N ARG A 204 -12.03 11.09 24.16
CA ARG A 204 -10.65 11.52 23.86
C ARG A 204 -9.60 10.85 24.76
N LYS A 205 -9.89 10.70 26.07
CA LYS A 205 -8.90 10.22 27.06
C LYS A 205 -8.93 8.71 27.25
N VAL A 206 -10.05 8.04 26.93
CA VAL A 206 -10.22 6.60 27.17
C VAL A 206 -10.34 5.85 25.85
N MET A 207 -11.28 6.18 24.98
CA MET A 207 -11.49 5.41 23.74
C MET A 207 -10.38 5.65 22.71
N MET A 208 -9.99 6.90 22.43
CA MET A 208 -9.01 7.21 21.39
C MET A 208 -7.64 6.54 21.61
N PRO A 209 -7.06 6.53 22.83
CA PRO A 209 -5.81 5.80 23.08
C PRO A 209 -5.91 4.30 22.80
N GLU A 210 -7.06 3.67 23.14
CA GLU A 210 -7.31 2.26 22.88
C GLU A 210 -7.45 1.97 21.38
N LEU A 211 -8.03 2.91 20.63
CA LEU A 211 -8.19 2.80 19.18
C LEU A 211 -6.93 3.15 18.39
N TRP A 212 -5.95 3.82 19.02
CA TRP A 212 -4.75 4.31 18.34
C TRP A 212 -4.03 3.27 17.45
N PRO A 213 -3.83 2.01 17.87
CA PRO A 213 -3.19 1.02 16.99
C PRO A 213 -4.02 0.69 15.74
N GLY A 214 -5.36 0.73 15.84
CA GLY A 214 -6.26 0.56 14.70
C GLY A 214 -6.25 1.77 13.76
N MET A 215 -6.24 2.98 14.34
CA MET A 215 -6.15 4.24 13.60
C MET A 215 -4.82 4.32 12.85
N LEU A 216 -3.70 3.98 13.50
CA LEU A 216 -2.38 3.97 12.87
C LEU A 216 -2.31 2.96 11.72
N SER A 217 -2.89 1.76 11.90
CA SER A 217 -2.97 0.77 10.82
C SER A 217 -3.81 1.28 9.64
N GLY A 218 -4.94 1.92 9.91
CA GLY A 218 -5.80 2.55 8.90
C GLY A 218 -5.10 3.69 8.17
N PHE A 219 -4.36 4.52 8.90
CA PHE A 219 -3.57 5.63 8.34
C PHE A 219 -2.48 5.13 7.38
N ILE A 220 -1.68 4.15 7.81
CA ILE A 220 -0.62 3.56 6.97
C ILE A 220 -1.22 2.91 5.73
N LEU A 221 -2.32 2.18 5.88
CA LEU A 221 -3.02 1.57 4.75
C LEU A 221 -3.53 2.63 3.78
N SER A 222 -4.12 3.71 4.27
CA SER A 222 -4.59 4.83 3.44
C SER A 222 -3.47 5.53 2.70
N ILE A 223 -2.30 5.75 3.33
CA ILE A 223 -1.11 6.27 2.65
C ILE A 223 -0.71 5.35 1.50
N THR A 224 -0.61 4.04 1.76
CA THR A 224 -0.19 3.06 0.76
C THR A 224 -1.15 3.06 -0.43
N LEU A 225 -2.45 3.00 -0.18
CA LEU A 225 -3.48 3.03 -1.23
C LEU A 225 -3.46 4.34 -2.03
N SER A 226 -3.23 5.47 -1.36
CA SER A 226 -3.19 6.78 -2.01
C SER A 226 -1.94 6.99 -2.88
N ILE A 227 -0.78 6.46 -2.47
CA ILE A 227 0.46 6.53 -3.27
C ILE A 227 0.36 5.68 -4.53
N ASP A 228 -0.24 4.51 -4.43
CA ASP A 228 -0.35 3.53 -5.52
C ASP A 228 -1.50 3.84 -6.49
N ASP A 229 -2.41 4.75 -6.10
CA ASP A 229 -3.58 5.06 -6.91
C ASP A 229 -3.21 5.73 -8.24
N PHE A 230 -3.81 5.20 -9.30
CA PHE A 230 -3.82 5.79 -10.64
C PHE A 230 -5.24 6.19 -11.05
N GLY A 231 -6.20 5.31 -10.81
CA GLY A 231 -7.55 5.41 -11.37
C GLY A 231 -8.32 6.61 -10.85
N VAL A 232 -8.38 6.78 -9.54
CA VAL A 232 -9.11 7.89 -8.92
C VAL A 232 -8.47 9.22 -9.28
N THR A 233 -7.14 9.32 -9.17
CA THR A 233 -6.39 10.52 -9.53
C THR A 233 -6.59 10.91 -10.99
N PHE A 234 -6.46 9.96 -11.92
CA PHE A 234 -6.53 10.23 -13.36
C PHE A 234 -7.83 10.92 -13.76
N PHE A 235 -8.97 10.49 -13.21
CA PHE A 235 -10.27 11.08 -13.52
C PHE A 235 -10.56 12.36 -12.73
N THR A 236 -9.99 12.56 -11.55
CA THR A 236 -10.33 13.68 -10.67
C THR A 236 -9.35 14.86 -10.74
N LYS A 237 -8.14 14.68 -11.29
CA LYS A 237 -7.10 15.74 -11.35
C LYS A 237 -7.41 16.93 -12.26
N GLY A 238 -8.28 16.75 -13.26
CA GLY A 238 -8.58 17.80 -14.24
C GLY A 238 -7.46 18.01 -15.27
N SER A 239 -7.48 19.16 -15.93
CA SER A 239 -6.52 19.54 -16.99
C SER A 239 -5.45 20.53 -16.54
N GLY A 240 -5.41 20.88 -15.26
CA GLY A 240 -4.54 21.96 -14.72
C GLY A 240 -3.08 21.59 -14.50
N GLY A 241 -2.56 20.51 -15.10
CA GLY A 241 -1.15 20.13 -15.00
C GLY A 241 -0.75 19.46 -13.68
N LEU A 242 -1.73 19.11 -12.84
CA LEU A 242 -1.48 18.31 -11.63
C LEU A 242 -1.28 16.84 -12.02
N ASP A 243 -0.12 16.31 -11.69
CA ASP A 243 0.18 14.89 -11.83
C ASP A 243 0.71 14.32 -10.51
N THR A 244 0.22 13.13 -10.17
CA THR A 244 0.88 12.24 -9.20
C THR A 244 1.92 11.40 -9.94
N LEU A 245 2.79 10.72 -9.19
CA LEU A 245 3.84 9.90 -9.78
C LEU A 245 3.25 8.82 -10.72
N SER A 246 2.14 8.19 -10.35
CA SER A 246 1.46 7.17 -11.17
C SER A 246 0.90 7.76 -12.48
N THR A 247 0.27 8.94 -12.43
CA THR A 247 -0.25 9.60 -13.64
C THR A 247 0.86 10.20 -14.50
N PHE A 248 1.95 10.69 -13.90
CA PHE A 248 3.14 11.15 -14.61
C PHE A 248 3.81 10.01 -15.39
N ILE A 249 4.03 8.86 -14.75
CA ILE A 249 4.62 7.68 -15.40
C ILE A 249 3.76 7.23 -16.59
N TYR A 250 2.44 7.20 -16.41
CA TYR A 250 1.53 6.84 -17.49
C TYR A 250 1.61 7.83 -18.67
N ALA A 251 1.64 9.12 -18.39
CA ALA A 251 1.76 10.16 -19.41
C ALA A 251 3.12 10.06 -20.15
N ASP A 252 4.19 9.80 -19.40
CA ASP A 252 5.55 9.67 -19.93
C ASP A 252 5.69 8.42 -20.80
N ALA A 253 5.18 7.27 -20.35
CA ALA A 253 5.16 6.04 -21.13
C ALA A 253 4.40 6.19 -22.47
N ARG A 254 3.34 6.98 -22.50
CA ARG A 254 2.58 7.28 -23.73
C ARG A 254 3.34 8.15 -24.73
N LYS A 255 4.34 8.92 -24.28
CA LYS A 255 5.20 9.73 -25.18
C LYS A 255 6.25 8.89 -25.92
N GLY A 256 6.32 7.57 -25.66
CA GLY A 256 7.22 6.63 -26.34
C GLY A 256 8.52 6.33 -25.61
N GLY A 257 8.65 6.70 -24.35
CA GLY A 257 9.79 6.34 -23.50
C GLY A 257 9.57 6.77 -22.06
N LEU A 258 10.22 6.08 -21.13
CA LEU A 258 10.22 6.45 -19.72
C LEU A 258 11.44 7.34 -19.44
N THR A 259 11.20 8.45 -18.75
CA THR A 259 12.27 9.30 -18.22
C THR A 259 13.32 8.45 -17.50
N PRO A 260 14.61 8.51 -17.89
CA PRO A 260 15.64 7.61 -17.35
C PRO A 260 15.78 7.68 -15.82
N GLU A 261 15.53 8.83 -15.23
CA GLU A 261 15.62 9.11 -13.80
C GLU A 261 14.51 8.43 -12.98
N LEU A 262 13.47 7.92 -13.62
CA LEU A 262 12.47 7.07 -12.96
C LEU A 262 13.08 5.74 -12.47
N ARG A 263 14.10 5.21 -13.15
CA ARG A 263 14.75 3.94 -12.75
C ARG A 263 15.43 4.04 -11.39
N PRO A 264 16.35 5.01 -11.13
CA PRO A 264 16.91 5.19 -9.80
C PRO A 264 15.86 5.59 -8.76
N LEU A 265 14.82 6.36 -9.11
CA LEU A 265 13.73 6.69 -8.21
C LEU A 265 13.00 5.43 -7.72
N PHE A 266 12.55 4.56 -8.62
CA PHE A 266 11.91 3.29 -8.25
C PHE A 266 12.84 2.35 -7.50
N SER A 267 14.11 2.29 -7.90
CA SER A 267 15.12 1.50 -7.18
C SER A 267 15.25 1.96 -5.73
N LEU A 268 15.32 3.26 -5.47
CA LEU A 268 15.40 3.83 -4.13
C LEU A 268 14.12 3.57 -3.31
N ILE A 269 12.95 3.77 -3.90
CA ILE A 269 11.66 3.49 -3.24
C ILE A 269 11.60 2.01 -2.85
N PHE A 270 11.90 1.10 -3.78
CA PHE A 270 11.87 -0.33 -3.52
C PHE A 270 12.86 -0.74 -2.43
N LEU A 271 14.11 -0.28 -2.51
CA LEU A 271 15.14 -0.58 -1.50
C LEU A 271 14.76 -0.03 -0.13
N THR A 272 14.20 1.17 -0.07
CA THR A 272 13.71 1.75 1.19
C THR A 272 12.60 0.90 1.81
N MET A 273 11.62 0.49 1.01
CA MET A 273 10.53 -0.39 1.47
C MET A 273 11.06 -1.76 1.92
N LEU A 274 12.00 -2.34 1.17
CA LEU A 274 12.63 -3.61 1.52
C LEU A 274 13.36 -3.52 2.87
N VAL A 275 14.15 -2.48 3.09
CA VAL A 275 14.86 -2.24 4.35
C VAL A 275 13.88 -2.07 5.51
N LEU A 276 12.82 -1.27 5.33
CA LEU A 276 11.78 -1.10 6.34
C LEU A 276 11.10 -2.43 6.69
N LEU A 277 10.75 -3.23 5.68
CA LEU A 277 10.16 -4.57 5.87
C LEU A 277 11.10 -5.50 6.67
N ILE A 278 12.38 -5.51 6.33
CA ILE A 278 13.40 -6.31 7.06
C ILE A 278 13.48 -5.86 8.52
N ILE A 279 13.53 -4.55 8.78
CA ILE A 279 13.61 -3.99 10.14
C ILE A 279 12.36 -4.37 10.95
N ILE A 280 11.16 -4.20 10.37
CA ILE A 280 9.89 -4.52 11.04
C ILE A 280 9.82 -6.01 11.37
N ASN A 281 10.11 -6.88 10.41
CA ASN A 281 10.07 -8.33 10.61
C ASN A 281 11.12 -8.78 11.63
N TRP A 282 12.31 -8.20 11.61
CA TRP A 282 13.34 -8.51 12.59
C TRP A 282 12.95 -8.12 14.03
N ARG A 283 12.33 -6.93 14.19
CA ARG A 283 11.78 -6.50 15.49
C ARG A 283 10.65 -7.42 15.95
N ALA A 284 9.72 -7.77 15.08
CA ALA A 284 8.63 -8.70 15.39
C ALA A 284 9.14 -10.09 15.80
N ALA A 285 10.14 -10.63 15.09
CA ALA A 285 10.75 -11.91 15.42
C ALA A 285 11.50 -11.88 16.76
N ARG A 286 12.16 -10.77 17.12
CA ARG A 286 12.79 -10.59 18.43
C ARG A 286 11.76 -10.56 19.57
N GLN A 287 10.65 -9.83 19.40
CA GLN A 287 9.58 -9.76 20.39
C GLN A 287 8.90 -11.11 20.61
N ALA A 288 8.65 -11.87 19.54
CA ALA A 288 8.09 -13.22 19.63
C ALA A 288 9.02 -14.21 20.39
N LYS A 289 10.34 -14.06 20.26
CA LYS A 289 11.31 -14.87 21.01
C LYS A 289 11.37 -14.50 22.51
N GLN A 290 11.16 -13.23 22.86
CA GLN A 290 11.15 -12.77 24.24
C GLN A 290 9.86 -13.16 24.97
N GLY A 291 8.71 -13.14 24.28
CA GLY A 291 7.42 -13.60 24.84
C GLY A 291 7.34 -15.11 25.11
N LYS A 292 8.18 -15.94 24.47
CA LYS A 292 8.29 -17.39 24.73
C LYS A 292 9.22 -17.74 25.90
N LYS A 293 9.96 -16.76 26.45
CA LYS A 293 10.87 -16.97 27.60
C LYS A 293 10.27 -16.53 28.95
N LYS A 294 9.08 -15.96 28.92
CA LYS A 294 8.24 -15.70 30.09
C LYS A 294 7.10 -16.72 30.13
#